data_0e52739fc373fb3aeb2c44db7b12c174
#
_entry.id   0e52739fc373fb3aeb2c44db7b12c174
#
_cell.length_a   1.000
_cell.length_b   1.000
_cell.length_c   1.000
_cell.angle_alpha   90.00
_cell.angle_beta   90.00
_cell.angle_gamma   90.00
#
_symmetry.space_group_name_H-M   'P 1'
#
loop_
_entity.id
_entity.type
_entity.pdbx_description
1 polymer ?
#
loop_
_entity_poly.entity_id
_entity_poly.type
_entity_poly.pdbx_seq_one_letter_code
_entity_poly.pdbx_strand_id
1 'polypeptide(L)'
;MKLQTKQYYLFTLLFSMIFLYSCDEDDAAPAEENEVEVITDIKLIFTNKADANDKVEAKATDPDGAGTKELEVSDAISLKAATSYTLTFEIMNNLETPGEDIGEEVKEEGAEHQIFFSFTDDAFSDPAGNGNIDNASDKINYKDTDAVGNPIGLITEWTTGSTAVSNGEFVVRLQHQPDIKTAGTGATDGDTDFNLKFVLNIQ
;
A
#
# COMPACT_ATOMS: atom_id res chain seq x y z
N MET A 1 45.23 -73.44 12.23
CA MET A 1 44.68 -72.31 12.95
C MET A 1 44.88 -71.02 12.14
N LYS A 2 44.18 -70.85 11.01
CA LYS A 2 44.27 -69.68 10.11
C LYS A 2 42.99 -69.50 9.31
N LEU A 3 41.83 -69.33 9.98
CA LEU A 3 40.57 -69.16 9.25
C LEU A 3 39.56 -68.23 9.97
N GLN A 4 40.01 -67.38 10.88
CA GLN A 4 39.06 -66.50 11.57
C GLN A 4 39.29 -64.97 11.32
N THR A 5 40.36 -64.57 10.66
CA THR A 5 40.70 -63.17 10.46
C THR A 5 40.08 -62.53 9.20
N LYS A 6 39.59 -63.34 8.24
CA LYS A 6 38.97 -62.79 7.00
C LYS A 6 37.49 -62.40 7.14
N GLN A 7 36.80 -62.87 8.17
CA GLN A 7 35.38 -62.60 8.33
C GLN A 7 35.07 -61.26 9.03
N TYR A 8 36.01 -60.72 9.77
CA TYR A 8 35.81 -59.41 10.44
C TYR A 8 36.06 -58.22 9.53
N TYR A 9 36.89 -58.38 8.47
CA TYR A 9 37.08 -57.29 7.51
C TYR A 9 35.93 -57.11 6.53
N LEU A 10 35.13 -58.11 6.33
CA LEU A 10 33.94 -58.02 5.44
C LEU A 10 32.77 -57.38 6.16
N PHE A 11 32.67 -57.49 7.50
CA PHE A 11 31.60 -56.86 8.29
C PHE A 11 31.88 -55.41 8.61
N THR A 12 33.14 -54.98 8.71
CA THR A 12 33.51 -53.59 8.90
C THR A 12 33.37 -52.74 7.63
N LEU A 13 33.47 -53.33 6.45
CA LEU A 13 33.31 -52.62 5.18
C LEU A 13 31.84 -52.38 4.83
N LEU A 14 30.91 -53.20 5.36
CA LEU A 14 29.47 -53.06 5.12
C LEU A 14 28.78 -52.06 6.03
N PHE A 15 29.42 -51.63 7.16
CA PHE A 15 28.88 -50.69 8.11
C PHE A 15 29.26 -49.24 7.83
N SER A 16 30.23 -49.03 6.87
CA SER A 16 30.75 -47.68 6.52
C SER A 16 29.97 -47.03 5.36
N MET A 17 28.89 -47.61 4.83
CA MET A 17 28.19 -47.14 3.63
C MET A 17 26.79 -46.61 3.87
N ILE A 18 26.40 -46.39 5.17
CA ILE A 18 25.01 -46.00 5.53
C ILE A 18 24.92 -44.52 6.01
N PHE A 19 25.98 -43.71 5.90
CA PHE A 19 25.98 -42.33 6.39
C PHE A 19 26.17 -41.27 5.29
N LEU A 20 25.59 -41.44 4.10
CA LEU A 20 25.54 -40.38 3.08
C LEU A 20 24.16 -40.29 2.42
N TYR A 21 23.09 -40.34 3.24
CA TYR A 21 21.84 -39.68 2.90
C TYR A 21 21.76 -38.43 3.79
N SER A 22 22.53 -37.39 3.42
CA SER A 22 22.19 -36.02 3.76
C SER A 22 20.91 -35.73 3.01
N CYS A 23 19.78 -35.60 3.70
CA CYS A 23 18.69 -34.84 3.18
C CYS A 23 19.23 -33.42 2.90
N ASP A 24 19.32 -33.04 1.65
CA ASP A 24 19.09 -31.65 1.29
C ASP A 24 17.63 -31.38 1.66
N GLU A 25 17.38 -30.94 2.89
CA GLU A 25 16.25 -30.08 3.15
C GLU A 25 16.59 -28.81 2.38
N ASP A 26 15.91 -28.61 1.27
CA ASP A 26 15.75 -27.28 0.71
C ASP A 26 15.21 -26.43 1.88
N ASP A 27 16.10 -25.69 2.57
CA ASP A 27 15.71 -24.56 3.38
C ASP A 27 15.07 -23.57 2.39
N ALA A 28 13.78 -23.77 2.12
CA ALA A 28 12.95 -22.70 1.60
C ALA A 28 13.15 -21.56 2.59
N ALA A 29 13.70 -20.44 2.13
CA ALA A 29 13.75 -19.23 2.93
C ALA A 29 12.36 -19.06 3.55
N PRO A 30 12.25 -18.72 4.85
CA PRO A 30 10.96 -18.39 5.43
C PRO A 30 10.27 -17.44 4.47
N ALA A 31 9.01 -17.68 4.17
CA ALA A 31 8.20 -16.69 3.46
C ALA A 31 8.39 -15.38 4.23
N GLU A 32 8.71 -14.31 3.53
CA GLU A 32 8.78 -13.00 4.17
C GLU A 32 7.47 -12.81 4.91
N GLU A 33 7.56 -12.64 6.24
CA GLU A 33 6.36 -12.33 7.02
C GLU A 33 5.87 -10.99 6.51
N ASN A 34 4.59 -10.95 6.18
CA ASN A 34 3.88 -9.77 5.75
C ASN A 34 3.85 -8.79 6.94
N GLU A 35 4.88 -7.95 7.06
CA GLU A 35 4.98 -6.97 8.14
C GLU A 35 4.00 -5.81 7.83
N VAL A 36 3.24 -5.42 8.84
CA VAL A 36 2.34 -4.25 8.75
C VAL A 36 3.19 -2.99 8.64
N GLU A 37 2.92 -2.18 7.62
CA GLU A 37 3.62 -0.93 7.38
C GLU A 37 3.51 0.03 8.58
N VAL A 38 4.65 0.49 9.09
CA VAL A 38 4.68 1.51 10.14
C VAL A 38 4.60 2.89 9.50
N ILE A 39 3.44 3.51 9.53
CA ILE A 39 3.19 4.81 8.91
C ILE A 39 2.98 5.86 9.99
N THR A 40 3.83 6.90 10.00
CA THR A 40 3.74 8.01 10.97
C THR A 40 3.26 9.30 10.36
N ASP A 41 3.44 9.51 9.07
CA ASP A 41 3.08 10.74 8.38
C ASP A 41 2.53 10.44 7.00
N ILE A 42 1.36 11.01 6.71
CA ILE A 42 0.77 11.00 5.38
C ILE A 42 0.47 12.43 4.97
N LYS A 43 0.89 12.80 3.75
CA LYS A 43 0.58 14.08 3.13
C LYS A 43 -0.05 13.86 1.76
N LEU A 44 -1.23 14.38 1.58
CA LEU A 44 -1.92 14.51 0.30
C LEU A 44 -1.51 15.84 -0.35
N ILE A 45 -1.09 15.81 -1.61
CA ILE A 45 -0.64 17.00 -2.35
C ILE A 45 -1.47 17.12 -3.64
N PHE A 46 -2.43 18.03 -3.65
CA PHE A 46 -3.21 18.38 -4.84
C PHE A 46 -2.49 19.50 -5.60
N THR A 47 -1.88 19.18 -6.71
CA THR A 47 -1.20 20.15 -7.59
C THR A 47 -2.13 20.55 -8.73
N ASN A 48 -2.42 21.86 -8.85
CA ASN A 48 -3.22 22.40 -9.95
C ASN A 48 -2.54 22.15 -11.30
N LYS A 49 -3.22 21.48 -12.23
CA LYS A 49 -2.67 21.12 -13.56
C LYS A 49 -2.37 22.33 -14.44
N ALA A 50 -2.99 23.49 -14.16
CA ALA A 50 -2.73 24.73 -14.89
C ALA A 50 -1.58 25.55 -14.29
N ASP A 51 -1.24 25.35 -13.00
CA ASP A 51 -0.15 26.06 -12.30
C ASP A 51 0.48 25.13 -11.26
N ALA A 52 1.66 24.61 -11.55
CA ALA A 52 2.38 23.69 -10.66
C ALA A 52 2.82 24.30 -9.32
N ASN A 53 2.75 25.63 -9.16
CA ASN A 53 3.02 26.29 -7.88
C ASN A 53 1.76 26.41 -7.01
N ASP A 54 0.58 26.23 -7.58
CA ASP A 54 -0.69 26.22 -6.86
C ASP A 54 -0.95 24.81 -6.33
N LYS A 55 -0.57 24.59 -5.07
CA LYS A 55 -0.69 23.32 -4.37
C LYS A 55 -1.55 23.46 -3.13
N VAL A 56 -2.34 22.45 -2.86
CA VAL A 56 -3.08 22.26 -1.60
C VAL A 56 -2.56 21.00 -0.94
N GLU A 57 -2.09 21.13 0.29
CA GLU A 57 -1.58 20.02 1.09
C GLU A 57 -2.53 19.74 2.26
N ALA A 58 -2.73 18.47 2.61
CA ALA A 58 -3.44 18.04 3.79
C ALA A 58 -2.72 16.84 4.42
N LYS A 59 -2.64 16.84 5.76
CA LYS A 59 -1.79 15.92 6.52
C LYS A 59 -2.57 15.12 7.54
N ALA A 60 -2.04 13.92 7.79
CA ALA A 60 -2.36 13.11 8.96
C ALA A 60 -1.03 12.65 9.59
N THR A 61 -0.98 12.59 10.90
CA THR A 61 0.24 12.21 11.63
C THR A 61 -0.07 11.29 12.79
N ASP A 62 0.84 10.36 13.03
CA ASP A 62 0.89 9.49 14.20
C ASP A 62 2.33 9.50 14.74
N PRO A 63 2.64 10.34 15.73
CA PRO A 63 4.02 10.56 16.17
C PRO A 63 4.60 9.39 16.98
N ASP A 64 3.81 8.43 17.42
CA ASP A 64 4.25 7.24 18.15
C ASP A 64 4.20 5.95 17.32
N GLY A 65 3.71 5.99 16.08
CA GLY A 65 3.66 4.87 15.14
C GLY A 65 2.67 3.78 15.54
N ALA A 66 2.90 2.55 15.10
CA ALA A 66 2.03 1.41 15.41
C ALA A 66 1.90 1.23 16.93
N GLY A 67 0.77 1.62 17.51
CA GLY A 67 0.62 1.62 18.96
C GLY A 67 -0.75 2.03 19.46
N THR A 68 -0.75 2.91 20.46
CA THR A 68 -1.97 3.30 21.18
C THR A 68 -2.73 4.45 20.54
N LYS A 69 -2.15 5.13 19.58
CA LYS A 69 -2.79 6.17 18.80
C LYS A 69 -2.88 5.77 17.34
N GLU A 70 -3.79 6.37 16.65
CA GLU A 70 -4.01 6.21 15.23
C GLU A 70 -3.59 7.48 14.50
N LEU A 71 -3.35 7.39 13.19
CA LEU A 71 -3.11 8.56 12.34
C LEU A 71 -4.24 9.60 12.50
N GLU A 72 -3.90 10.79 12.99
CA GLU A 72 -4.83 11.90 13.20
C GLU A 72 -4.73 12.91 12.06
N VAL A 73 -5.86 13.14 11.36
CA VAL A 73 -5.97 14.17 10.32
C VAL A 73 -5.95 15.55 10.96
N SER A 74 -4.99 16.39 10.56
CA SER A 74 -4.82 17.76 11.09
C SER A 74 -5.39 18.84 10.20
N ASP A 75 -5.50 18.60 8.89
CA ASP A 75 -5.81 19.61 7.88
C ASP A 75 -7.10 19.31 7.13
N ALA A 76 -7.76 20.37 6.64
CA ALA A 76 -8.84 20.25 5.66
C ALA A 76 -8.31 20.45 4.24
N ILE A 77 -8.89 19.74 3.28
CA ILE A 77 -8.65 19.93 1.85
C ILE A 77 -9.53 21.09 1.36
N SER A 78 -8.91 22.15 0.79
CA SER A 78 -9.64 23.31 0.25
C SER A 78 -9.23 23.54 -1.20
N LEU A 79 -10.07 23.08 -2.13
CA LEU A 79 -9.84 23.14 -3.58
C LEU A 79 -10.66 24.25 -4.25
N LYS A 80 -10.16 24.74 -5.39
CA LYS A 80 -10.90 25.69 -6.23
C LYS A 80 -11.94 24.94 -7.06
N ALA A 81 -13.13 25.54 -7.22
CA ALA A 81 -14.17 24.98 -8.09
C ALA A 81 -13.72 24.93 -9.56
N ALA A 82 -14.28 24.01 -10.35
CA ALA A 82 -14.04 23.81 -11.77
C ALA A 82 -12.53 23.75 -12.14
N THR A 83 -11.70 23.15 -11.27
CA THR A 83 -10.25 23.10 -11.40
C THR A 83 -9.74 21.67 -11.42
N SER A 84 -8.77 21.37 -12.28
CA SER A 84 -8.17 20.03 -12.39
C SER A 84 -6.87 19.97 -11.59
N TYR A 85 -6.72 18.88 -10.84
CA TYR A 85 -5.57 18.60 -9.97
C TYR A 85 -4.97 17.24 -10.28
N THR A 86 -3.68 17.09 -10.04
CA THR A 86 -3.01 15.81 -9.80
C THR A 86 -2.86 15.65 -8.29
N LEU A 87 -3.35 14.56 -7.73
CA LEU A 87 -3.09 14.17 -6.35
C LEU A 87 -1.89 13.23 -6.32
N THR A 88 -0.96 13.50 -5.43
CA THR A 88 0.16 12.63 -5.06
C THR A 88 0.26 12.50 -3.55
N PHE A 89 0.98 11.48 -3.08
CA PHE A 89 1.17 11.20 -1.66
C PHE A 89 2.65 11.30 -1.28
N GLU A 90 2.91 11.74 -0.05
CA GLU A 90 4.12 11.44 0.72
C GLU A 90 3.67 10.58 1.91
N ILE A 91 4.20 9.37 2.03
CA ILE A 91 3.88 8.41 3.09
C ILE A 91 5.19 8.03 3.74
N MET A 92 5.35 8.29 5.05
CA MET A 92 6.64 8.20 5.72
C MET A 92 6.54 7.45 7.05
N ASN A 93 7.61 6.74 7.37
CA ASN A 93 7.92 6.30 8.72
C ASN A 93 9.06 7.17 9.27
N ASN A 94 8.73 8.15 10.11
CA ASN A 94 9.70 9.07 10.72
C ASN A 94 10.19 8.60 12.10
N LEU A 95 9.86 7.39 12.54
CA LEU A 95 10.50 6.76 13.71
C LEU A 95 11.93 6.33 13.37
N GLU A 96 12.21 6.06 12.10
CA GLU A 96 13.54 5.74 11.60
C GLU A 96 14.41 6.99 11.38
N THR A 97 15.72 6.83 11.33
CA THR A 97 16.65 7.93 11.06
C THR A 97 17.75 7.49 10.08
N PRO A 98 17.76 7.96 8.81
CA PRO A 98 16.77 8.91 8.22
C PRO A 98 15.37 8.30 8.14
N GLY A 99 14.33 9.15 8.00
CA GLY A 99 12.95 8.69 7.78
C GLY A 99 12.85 7.80 6.55
N GLU A 100 12.02 6.78 6.61
CA GLU A 100 11.77 5.82 5.57
C GLU A 100 10.62 6.26 4.66
N ASP A 101 10.75 6.09 3.36
CA ASP A 101 9.73 6.45 2.38
C ASP A 101 8.84 5.23 2.08
N ILE A 102 7.78 5.06 2.87
CA ILE A 102 6.80 3.99 2.70
C ILE A 102 6.04 4.13 1.37
N GLY A 103 5.92 5.35 0.85
CA GLY A 103 5.33 5.57 -0.48
C GLY A 103 6.12 4.91 -1.61
N GLU A 104 7.45 4.83 -1.50
CA GLU A 104 8.30 4.10 -2.46
C GLU A 104 8.11 2.59 -2.31
N GLU A 105 7.96 2.05 -1.08
CA GLU A 105 7.68 0.64 -0.83
C GLU A 105 6.31 0.23 -1.40
N VAL A 106 5.25 0.97 -1.10
CA VAL A 106 3.91 0.77 -1.70
C VAL A 106 3.97 0.73 -3.23
N LYS A 107 4.84 1.52 -3.84
CA LYS A 107 5.03 1.54 -5.29
C LYS A 107 5.81 0.32 -5.79
N GLU A 108 6.87 -0.09 -5.10
CA GLU A 108 7.68 -1.29 -5.43
C GLU A 108 6.83 -2.55 -5.28
N GLU A 109 6.02 -2.62 -4.23
CA GLU A 109 5.05 -3.68 -3.94
C GLU A 109 3.66 -3.39 -4.53
N GLY A 110 3.63 -2.64 -5.61
CA GLY A 110 2.39 -2.26 -6.28
C GLY A 110 1.48 -3.43 -6.68
N ALA A 111 2.01 -4.65 -6.78
CA ALA A 111 1.22 -5.87 -7.00
C ALA A 111 0.34 -6.25 -5.81
N GLU A 112 0.59 -5.68 -4.63
CA GLU A 112 -0.07 -6.00 -3.37
C GLU A 112 -0.81 -4.81 -2.76
N HIS A 113 -0.51 -3.57 -3.17
CA HIS A 113 -1.10 -2.36 -2.60
C HIS A 113 -2.05 -1.64 -3.56
N GLN A 114 -3.15 -1.10 -3.02
CA GLN A 114 -4.03 -0.18 -3.74
C GLN A 114 -4.65 0.86 -2.81
N ILE A 115 -4.64 2.13 -3.24
CA ILE A 115 -5.36 3.21 -2.58
C ILE A 115 -6.76 3.32 -3.20
N PHE A 116 -7.78 3.27 -2.34
CA PHE A 116 -9.18 3.48 -2.66
C PHE A 116 -9.65 4.83 -2.14
N PHE A 117 -10.67 5.38 -2.79
CA PHE A 117 -11.17 6.72 -2.51
C PHE A 117 -12.68 6.73 -2.30
N SER A 118 -13.17 7.56 -1.36
CA SER A 118 -14.55 8.02 -1.39
C SER A 118 -14.65 9.51 -1.12
N PHE A 119 -15.70 10.14 -1.62
CA PHE A 119 -15.88 11.57 -1.50
C PHE A 119 -17.38 11.95 -1.54
N THR A 120 -17.70 13.15 -1.04
CA THR A 120 -19.04 13.68 -1.12
C THR A 120 -19.53 13.72 -2.56
N ASP A 121 -20.75 13.23 -2.82
CA ASP A 121 -21.38 13.25 -4.13
C ASP A 121 -21.33 14.65 -4.76
N ASP A 122 -21.10 14.70 -6.08
CA ASP A 122 -21.00 15.94 -6.86
C ASP A 122 -19.83 16.88 -6.49
N ALA A 123 -18.97 16.49 -5.55
CA ALA A 123 -17.76 17.25 -5.22
C ALA A 123 -16.79 17.33 -6.42
N PHE A 124 -16.71 16.25 -7.19
CA PHE A 124 -15.88 16.18 -8.39
C PHE A 124 -16.73 15.93 -9.62
N SER A 125 -16.39 16.58 -10.73
CA SER A 125 -16.97 16.32 -12.04
C SER A 125 -16.25 15.20 -12.78
N ASP A 126 -14.98 14.92 -12.44
CA ASP A 126 -14.16 13.81 -12.95
C ASP A 126 -13.09 13.41 -11.92
N PRO A 127 -13.11 12.18 -11.37
CA PRO A 127 -14.17 11.17 -11.53
C PRO A 127 -15.50 11.64 -10.93
N ALA A 128 -16.61 11.30 -11.56
CA ALA A 128 -17.96 11.55 -11.03
C ALA A 128 -18.37 10.41 -10.09
N GLY A 129 -19.37 10.64 -9.24
CA GLY A 129 -19.91 9.69 -8.26
C GLY A 129 -19.40 9.98 -6.86
N ASN A 130 -19.13 8.94 -6.08
CA ASN A 130 -18.74 9.03 -4.67
C ASN A 130 -17.42 8.27 -4.36
N GLY A 131 -16.70 7.79 -5.39
CA GLY A 131 -15.46 7.03 -5.23
C GLY A 131 -15.67 5.52 -5.35
N ASN A 132 -14.63 4.73 -5.05
CA ASN A 132 -14.60 3.28 -5.26
C ASN A 132 -14.41 2.46 -3.97
N ILE A 133 -14.56 3.06 -2.79
CA ILE A 133 -14.46 2.31 -1.52
C ILE A 133 -15.68 1.36 -1.36
N ASP A 134 -16.86 1.77 -1.75
CA ASP A 134 -18.09 0.99 -1.66
C ASP A 134 -18.31 0.07 -2.86
N ASN A 135 -17.73 0.41 -4.01
CA ASN A 135 -17.82 -0.38 -5.23
C ASN A 135 -16.54 -0.25 -6.06
N ALA A 136 -15.72 -1.29 -6.08
CA ALA A 136 -14.43 -1.33 -6.78
C ALA A 136 -14.52 -1.02 -8.29
N SER A 137 -15.71 -1.18 -8.91
CA SER A 137 -15.90 -0.89 -10.33
C SER A 137 -16.17 0.59 -10.63
N ASP A 138 -16.36 1.43 -9.59
CA ASP A 138 -16.58 2.86 -9.78
C ASP A 138 -15.28 3.53 -10.21
N LYS A 139 -15.43 4.48 -11.12
CA LYS A 139 -14.29 5.07 -11.80
C LYS A 139 -13.47 5.97 -10.89
N ILE A 140 -12.16 5.70 -10.81
CA ILE A 140 -11.13 6.63 -10.33
C ILE A 140 -10.11 6.84 -11.46
N ASN A 141 -9.57 8.05 -11.59
CA ASN A 141 -8.59 8.38 -12.63
C ASN A 141 -7.16 8.07 -12.15
N TYR A 142 -6.86 6.80 -11.93
CA TYR A 142 -5.52 6.32 -11.60
C TYR A 142 -4.51 6.62 -12.71
N LYS A 143 -3.29 7.00 -12.35
CA LYS A 143 -2.18 7.30 -13.27
C LYS A 143 -0.97 6.41 -13.08
N ASP A 144 -0.97 5.60 -12.04
CA ASP A 144 0.03 4.61 -11.71
C ASP A 144 -0.58 3.22 -11.63
N THR A 145 0.18 2.23 -12.08
CA THR A 145 -0.24 0.83 -12.11
C THR A 145 0.92 -0.08 -11.74
N ASP A 146 0.58 -1.27 -11.25
CA ASP A 146 1.52 -2.37 -11.11
C ASP A 146 2.00 -2.92 -12.47
N ALA A 147 2.86 -3.93 -12.44
CA ALA A 147 3.47 -4.52 -13.64
C ALA A 147 2.45 -5.23 -14.58
N VAL A 148 1.25 -5.58 -14.06
CA VAL A 148 0.20 -6.24 -14.84
C VAL A 148 -0.95 -5.30 -15.20
N GLY A 149 -0.88 -4.03 -14.77
CA GLY A 149 -1.81 -2.96 -15.15
C GLY A 149 -2.94 -2.70 -14.15
N ASN A 150 -2.92 -3.30 -12.94
CA ASN A 150 -3.87 -2.95 -11.89
C ASN A 150 -3.47 -1.62 -11.22
N PRO A 151 -4.44 -0.81 -10.77
CA PRO A 151 -4.15 0.48 -10.14
C PRO A 151 -3.34 0.33 -8.84
N ILE A 152 -2.46 1.33 -8.54
CA ILE A 152 -1.83 1.50 -7.23
C ILE A 152 -2.52 2.65 -6.48
N GLY A 153 -2.54 3.86 -7.05
CA GLY A 153 -3.27 5.01 -6.53
C GLY A 153 -2.43 6.07 -5.84
N LEU A 154 -1.09 5.97 -5.90
CA LEU A 154 -0.19 7.03 -5.42
C LEU A 154 -0.25 8.28 -6.31
N ILE A 155 -0.74 8.14 -7.55
CA ILE A 155 -0.94 9.24 -8.48
C ILE A 155 -2.34 9.13 -9.09
N THR A 156 -3.17 10.15 -8.88
CA THR A 156 -4.52 10.22 -9.44
C THR A 156 -4.84 11.61 -9.98
N GLU A 157 -5.83 11.71 -10.86
CA GLU A 157 -6.30 12.99 -11.42
C GLU A 157 -7.74 13.28 -11.02
N TRP A 158 -8.00 14.54 -10.70
CA TRP A 158 -9.27 15.03 -10.18
C TRP A 158 -9.68 16.34 -10.84
N THR A 159 -10.95 16.48 -11.19
CA THR A 159 -11.52 17.77 -11.59
C THR A 159 -12.69 18.07 -10.65
N THR A 160 -12.60 19.17 -9.89
CA THR A 160 -13.66 19.60 -8.98
C THR A 160 -14.93 20.00 -9.72
N GLY A 161 -16.07 19.81 -9.08
CA GLY A 161 -17.35 20.34 -9.55
C GLY A 161 -17.35 21.87 -9.60
N SER A 162 -18.33 22.45 -10.29
CA SER A 162 -18.52 23.90 -10.35
C SER A 162 -19.32 24.46 -9.17
N THR A 163 -19.91 23.57 -8.36
CA THR A 163 -20.71 23.93 -7.17
C THR A 163 -19.81 23.90 -5.95
N ALA A 164 -19.94 24.90 -5.09
CA ALA A 164 -19.22 24.94 -3.82
C ALA A 164 -19.67 23.79 -2.89
N VAL A 165 -18.71 23.18 -2.22
CA VAL A 165 -18.92 22.17 -1.17
C VAL A 165 -18.30 22.69 0.13
N SER A 166 -19.04 22.60 1.22
CA SER A 166 -18.54 22.99 2.55
C SER A 166 -18.71 21.83 3.52
N ASN A 167 -17.62 21.50 4.24
CA ASN A 167 -17.58 20.37 5.17
C ASN A 167 -17.99 19.02 4.53
N GLY A 168 -17.68 18.82 3.26
CA GLY A 168 -17.77 17.53 2.61
C GLY A 168 -16.70 16.57 3.14
N GLU A 169 -16.72 15.35 2.66
CA GLU A 169 -15.76 14.29 3.04
C GLU A 169 -14.89 13.91 1.86
N PHE A 170 -13.61 13.63 2.12
CA PHE A 170 -12.69 12.95 1.22
C PHE A 170 -11.96 11.87 2.00
N VAL A 171 -12.17 10.62 1.62
CA VAL A 171 -11.58 9.46 2.30
C VAL A 171 -10.53 8.83 1.41
N VAL A 172 -9.41 8.48 1.99
CA VAL A 172 -8.36 7.68 1.37
C VAL A 172 -8.11 6.45 2.21
N ARG A 173 -8.03 5.28 1.56
CA ARG A 173 -7.77 4.00 2.22
C ARG A 173 -6.72 3.23 1.44
N LEU A 174 -5.60 2.90 2.08
CA LEU A 174 -4.62 1.96 1.56
C LEU A 174 -5.00 0.55 2.00
N GLN A 175 -5.07 -0.37 1.06
CA GLN A 175 -5.25 -1.79 1.28
C GLN A 175 -4.01 -2.55 0.86
N HIS A 176 -3.59 -3.47 1.72
CA HIS A 176 -2.58 -4.47 1.45
C HIS A 176 -3.27 -5.78 1.08
N GLN A 177 -3.05 -6.25 -0.14
CA GLN A 177 -3.79 -7.34 -0.80
C GLN A 177 -2.83 -8.40 -1.37
N PRO A 178 -1.89 -8.96 -0.57
CA PRO A 178 -0.90 -9.91 -1.04
C PRO A 178 -1.59 -11.14 -1.62
N ASP A 179 -1.09 -11.59 -2.78
CA ASP A 179 -1.58 -12.77 -3.52
C ASP A 179 -3.05 -12.70 -4.00
N ILE A 180 -3.82 -11.66 -3.64
CA ILE A 180 -5.23 -11.55 -3.99
C ILE A 180 -5.56 -10.35 -4.89
N LYS A 181 -4.66 -9.36 -5.01
CA LYS A 181 -4.90 -8.15 -5.80
C LYS A 181 -5.17 -8.47 -7.26
N THR A 182 -6.28 -7.94 -7.77
CA THR A 182 -6.72 -8.02 -9.16
C THR A 182 -7.44 -6.72 -9.55
N ALA A 183 -7.79 -6.56 -10.82
CA ALA A 183 -8.62 -5.44 -11.27
C ALA A 183 -10.02 -5.36 -10.62
N GLY A 184 -10.45 -6.41 -9.93
CA GLY A 184 -11.79 -6.49 -9.30
C GLY A 184 -11.77 -6.56 -7.78
N THR A 185 -10.60 -6.58 -7.14
CA THR A 185 -10.52 -6.51 -5.67
C THR A 185 -10.95 -5.14 -5.17
N GLY A 186 -11.64 -5.12 -4.03
CA GLY A 186 -12.23 -3.92 -3.44
C GLY A 186 -11.54 -3.47 -2.18
N ALA A 187 -12.00 -2.36 -1.63
CA ALA A 187 -11.47 -1.74 -0.43
C ALA A 187 -11.73 -2.53 0.87
N THR A 188 -12.33 -3.72 0.79
CA THR A 188 -12.57 -4.63 1.91
C THR A 188 -11.81 -5.95 1.77
N ASP A 189 -11.03 -6.10 0.70
CA ASP A 189 -10.22 -7.29 0.45
C ASP A 189 -8.80 -7.04 0.95
N GLY A 190 -8.23 -7.97 1.72
CA GLY A 190 -6.93 -7.82 2.38
C GLY A 190 -6.99 -7.01 3.67
N ASP A 191 -5.83 -6.54 4.11
CA ASP A 191 -5.65 -5.75 5.32
C ASP A 191 -5.61 -4.25 5.04
N THR A 192 -5.98 -3.43 6.02
CA THR A 192 -6.01 -1.97 5.85
C THR A 192 -4.82 -1.34 6.57
N ASP A 193 -3.89 -0.73 5.83
CA ASP A 193 -2.75 -0.02 6.40
C ASP A 193 -3.18 1.32 6.98
N PHE A 194 -4.00 2.07 6.24
CA PHE A 194 -4.67 3.25 6.77
C PHE A 194 -6.04 3.50 6.14
N ASN A 195 -6.88 4.24 6.90
CA ASN A 195 -8.19 4.73 6.44
C ASN A 195 -8.45 6.12 7.02
N LEU A 196 -8.22 7.15 6.22
CA LEU A 196 -8.23 8.55 6.65
C LEU A 196 -9.39 9.31 6.03
N LYS A 197 -10.08 10.10 6.87
CA LYS A 197 -11.17 10.98 6.47
C LYS A 197 -10.77 12.45 6.64
N PHE A 198 -10.68 13.17 5.55
CA PHE A 198 -10.44 14.61 5.51
C PHE A 198 -11.73 15.39 5.32
N VAL A 199 -11.81 16.57 5.91
CA VAL A 199 -12.85 17.56 5.55
C VAL A 199 -12.51 18.12 4.18
N LEU A 200 -13.50 18.13 3.26
CA LEU A 200 -13.36 18.65 1.90
C LEU A 200 -14.16 19.95 1.74
N ASN A 201 -13.49 20.99 1.25
CA ASN A 201 -14.13 22.25 0.83
C ASN A 201 -13.79 22.51 -0.64
N ILE A 202 -14.79 22.94 -1.42
CA ILE A 202 -14.64 23.42 -2.80
C ILE A 202 -15.22 24.83 -2.87
N GLN A 203 -14.43 25.81 -3.35
CA GLN A 203 -14.78 27.25 -3.32
C GLN A 203 -14.33 27.99 -4.56
#